data_aee70dc7dae7d1dcc25f61b70cfd5601
#
_entry.id   aee70dc7dae7d1dcc25f61b70cfd5601
#
_cell.length_a   1.000
_cell.length_b   1.000
_cell.length_c   1.000
_cell.angle_alpha   90.00
_cell.angle_beta   90.00
_cell.angle_gamma   90.00
#
_symmetry.space_group_name_H-M   'P 1'
#
loop_
_entity.id
_entity.type
_entity.pdbx_description
1 polymer ?
#
loop_
_entity_poly.entity_id
_entity_poly.type
_entity_poly.pdbx_seq_one_letter_code
_entity_poly.pdbx_strand_id
1 'polypeptide(L)'
;VNSILKVNDNFEKIFMVGGGSRSSFWIELLSTLLNKKLSVCDQSEYGAALGVARLAMHSDKSIQKNNIIKEITTSKEYLPSSNNLDMLMKRYQIWKELYSTNKNIASKLFY
;
A
#
# COMPACT_ATOMS: atom_id res chain seq x y z
N VAL A 1 5.56 4.30 4.26
CA VAL A 1 5.07 5.29 3.28
C VAL A 1 5.61 6.68 3.61
N ASN A 2 5.41 7.21 4.84
CA ASN A 2 5.92 8.55 5.19
C ASN A 2 7.44 8.73 4.99
N SER A 3 8.23 7.67 5.19
CA SER A 3 9.68 7.70 4.93
C SER A 3 9.98 7.82 3.44
N ILE A 4 9.16 7.22 2.59
CA ILE A 4 9.28 7.31 1.12
C ILE A 4 8.83 8.69 0.63
N LEU A 5 7.74 9.23 1.18
CA LEU A 5 7.23 10.57 0.85
C LEU A 5 8.23 11.68 1.18
N LYS A 6 9.10 11.48 2.18
CA LYS A 6 10.19 12.43 2.49
C LYS A 6 11.27 12.46 1.39
N VAL A 7 11.43 11.39 0.64
CA VAL A 7 12.44 11.27 -0.43
C VAL A 7 11.87 11.75 -1.76
N ASN A 8 10.62 11.42 -2.03
CA ASN A 8 9.93 11.84 -3.26
C ASN A 8 8.43 11.96 -2.96
N ASP A 9 7.87 13.15 -3.09
CA ASP A 9 6.43 13.43 -2.86
C ASP A 9 5.64 13.47 -4.18
N ASN A 10 6.30 13.35 -5.32
CA ASN A 10 5.67 13.46 -6.64
C ASN A 10 5.19 12.09 -7.16
N PHE A 11 4.27 11.45 -6.44
CA PHE A 11 3.60 10.24 -6.90
C PHE A 11 2.31 10.59 -7.63
N GLU A 12 2.20 10.17 -8.88
CA GLU A 12 0.98 10.33 -9.66
C GLU A 12 -0.11 9.36 -9.21
N LYS A 13 0.27 8.12 -8.88
CA LYS A 13 -0.67 7.06 -8.49
C LYS A 13 -0.08 6.19 -7.38
N ILE A 14 -0.91 5.84 -6.41
CA ILE A 14 -0.57 4.88 -5.36
C ILE A 14 -1.57 3.72 -5.45
N PHE A 15 -1.05 2.53 -5.66
CA PHE A 15 -1.86 1.32 -5.77
C PHE A 15 -1.83 0.51 -4.49
N MET A 16 -3.01 0.04 -4.07
CA MET A 16 -3.17 -0.91 -2.98
C MET A 16 -3.20 -2.33 -3.53
N VAL A 17 -2.27 -3.17 -3.04
CA VAL A 17 -2.15 -4.57 -3.45
C VAL A 17 -2.09 -5.50 -2.24
N GLY A 18 -2.36 -6.78 -2.46
CA GLY A 18 -2.39 -7.80 -1.41
C GLY A 18 -3.73 -7.86 -0.66
N GLY A 19 -3.82 -8.70 0.35
CA GLY A 19 -5.07 -8.96 1.09
C GLY A 19 -5.71 -7.72 1.72
N GLY A 20 -4.90 -6.72 2.11
CA GLY A 20 -5.40 -5.46 2.65
C GLY A 20 -6.23 -4.63 1.67
N SER A 21 -6.05 -4.85 0.36
CA SER A 21 -6.84 -4.17 -0.68
C SER A 21 -8.32 -4.57 -0.71
N ARG A 22 -8.70 -5.62 0.01
CA ARG A 22 -10.10 -6.07 0.16
C ARG A 22 -10.88 -5.25 1.18
N SER A 23 -10.21 -4.56 2.10
CA SER A 23 -10.85 -3.78 3.16
C SER A 23 -11.00 -2.32 2.74
N SER A 24 -12.21 -1.91 2.37
CA SER A 24 -12.51 -0.51 2.06
C SER A 24 -12.18 0.42 3.24
N PHE A 25 -12.55 0.00 4.46
CA PHE A 25 -12.22 0.74 5.67
C PHE A 25 -10.71 1.00 5.82
N TRP A 26 -9.89 -0.02 5.57
CA TRP A 26 -8.44 0.12 5.67
C TRP A 26 -7.87 1.09 4.64
N ILE A 27 -8.39 1.03 3.40
CA ILE A 27 -7.92 1.90 2.32
C ILE A 27 -8.37 3.35 2.55
N GLU A 28 -9.60 3.58 2.99
CA GLU A 28 -10.11 4.90 3.34
C GLU A 28 -9.30 5.53 4.48
N LEU A 29 -8.99 4.74 5.52
CA LEU A 29 -8.13 5.16 6.62
C LEU A 29 -6.74 5.59 6.13
N LEU A 30 -6.10 4.76 5.30
CA LEU A 30 -4.78 5.05 4.73
C LEU A 30 -4.82 6.26 3.80
N SER A 31 -5.82 6.36 2.92
CA SER A 31 -6.01 7.52 2.03
C SER A 31 -6.09 8.82 2.84
N THR A 32 -6.87 8.81 3.92
CA THR A 32 -7.05 9.95 4.81
C THR A 32 -5.76 10.31 5.54
N LEU A 33 -5.07 9.34 6.15
CA LEU A 33 -3.82 9.57 6.88
C LEU A 33 -2.67 10.04 5.99
N LEU A 34 -2.62 9.58 4.75
CA LEU A 34 -1.58 9.95 3.79
C LEU A 34 -1.94 11.24 3.03
N ASN A 35 -3.17 11.66 3.10
CA ASN A 35 -3.75 12.73 2.30
C ASN A 35 -3.46 12.52 0.79
N LYS A 36 -3.63 11.28 0.33
CA LYS A 36 -3.36 10.87 -1.07
C LYS A 36 -4.49 9.98 -1.58
N LYS A 37 -4.79 10.13 -2.87
CA LYS A 37 -5.68 9.19 -3.56
C LYS A 37 -5.04 7.81 -3.63
N LEU A 38 -5.79 6.78 -3.23
CA LEU A 38 -5.38 5.37 -3.33
C LEU A 38 -6.28 4.65 -4.33
N SER A 39 -5.66 3.82 -5.15
CA SER A 39 -6.35 3.04 -6.18
C SER A 39 -6.21 1.54 -5.90
N VAL A 40 -7.28 0.80 -6.11
CA VAL A 40 -7.28 -0.66 -6.05
C VAL A 40 -7.29 -1.18 -7.48
N CYS A 41 -6.36 -2.06 -7.80
CA CYS A 41 -6.30 -2.69 -9.12
C CYS A 41 -7.21 -3.92 -9.17
N ASP A 42 -7.65 -4.27 -10.36
CA ASP A 42 -8.23 -5.57 -10.60
C ASP A 42 -7.21 -6.66 -10.22
N GLN A 43 -7.67 -7.70 -9.55
CA GLN A 43 -6.82 -8.80 -9.06
C GLN A 43 -5.67 -8.36 -8.13
N SER A 44 -5.82 -7.22 -7.46
CA SER A 44 -4.80 -6.65 -6.56
C SER A 44 -4.33 -7.61 -5.47
N GLU A 45 -5.15 -8.57 -5.08
CA GLU A 45 -4.85 -9.59 -4.08
C GLU A 45 -3.80 -10.60 -4.55
N TYR A 46 -3.65 -10.79 -5.85
CA TYR A 46 -2.72 -11.74 -6.45
C TYR A 46 -1.42 -11.09 -6.95
N GLY A 47 -1.12 -9.85 -6.56
CA GLY A 47 -0.03 -9.05 -7.12
C GLY A 47 1.31 -9.78 -7.25
N ALA A 48 1.78 -10.46 -6.20
CA ALA A 48 3.02 -11.22 -6.24
C ALA A 48 2.93 -12.45 -7.16
N ALA A 49 1.86 -13.23 -7.07
CA ALA A 49 1.65 -14.41 -7.90
C ALA A 49 1.51 -14.04 -9.40
N LEU A 50 0.78 -12.96 -9.69
CA LEU A 50 0.65 -12.44 -11.04
C LEU A 50 1.98 -11.95 -11.59
N GLY A 51 2.81 -11.30 -10.76
CA GLY A 51 4.16 -10.89 -11.14
C GLY A 51 5.05 -12.07 -11.52
N VAL A 52 5.06 -13.12 -10.70
CA VAL A 52 5.84 -14.35 -10.97
C VAL A 52 5.33 -15.04 -12.24
N ALA A 53 4.01 -15.16 -12.42
CA ALA A 53 3.44 -15.74 -13.64
C ALA A 53 3.85 -14.95 -14.89
N ARG A 54 3.83 -13.62 -14.84
CA ARG A 54 4.29 -12.76 -15.95
C ARG A 54 5.80 -12.93 -16.24
N LEU A 55 6.62 -13.06 -15.21
CA LEU A 55 8.05 -13.35 -15.39
C LEU A 55 8.28 -14.71 -16.05
N ALA A 56 7.54 -15.75 -15.65
CA ALA A 56 7.59 -17.05 -16.29
C ALA A 56 7.17 -16.98 -17.76
N MET A 57 6.07 -16.28 -18.06
CA MET A 57 5.65 -16.06 -19.45
C MET A 57 6.69 -15.29 -20.27
N HIS A 58 7.40 -14.34 -19.65
CA HIS A 58 8.47 -13.59 -20.33
C HIS A 58 9.66 -14.45 -20.72
N SER A 59 9.92 -15.56 -20.02
CA SER A 59 10.99 -16.51 -20.35
C SER A 59 10.64 -17.37 -21.58
N ASP A 60 9.36 -17.50 -21.89
CA ASP A 60 8.88 -18.22 -23.06
C ASP A 60 8.93 -17.30 -24.31
N LYS A 61 9.88 -17.58 -25.19
CA LYS A 61 10.10 -16.80 -26.42
C LYS A 61 8.93 -16.85 -27.41
N SER A 62 8.00 -17.80 -27.26
CA SER A 62 6.81 -17.92 -28.10
C SER A 62 5.73 -16.88 -27.74
N ILE A 63 5.80 -16.29 -26.55
CA ILE A 63 4.81 -15.34 -26.05
C ILE A 63 5.24 -13.90 -26.38
N GLN A 64 4.40 -13.18 -27.09
CA GLN A 64 4.67 -11.78 -27.41
C GLN A 64 4.62 -10.91 -26.12
N LYS A 65 5.59 -10.01 -25.96
CA LYS A 65 5.72 -9.13 -24.79
C LYS A 65 4.46 -8.31 -24.51
N ASN A 66 3.76 -7.85 -25.52
CA ASN A 66 2.51 -7.08 -25.40
C ASN A 66 1.37 -7.87 -24.74
N ASN A 67 1.42 -9.20 -24.79
CA ASN A 67 0.44 -10.06 -24.13
C ASN A 67 0.74 -10.29 -22.64
N ILE A 68 2.00 -10.04 -22.23
CA ILE A 68 2.46 -10.26 -20.87
C ILE A 68 2.26 -9.02 -20.00
N ILE A 69 2.62 -7.85 -20.52
CA ILE A 69 2.53 -6.57 -19.81
C ILE A 69 1.25 -5.86 -20.28
N LYS A 70 0.20 -5.99 -19.47
CA LYS A 70 -1.05 -5.26 -19.65
C LYS A 70 -1.05 -4.05 -18.74
N GLU A 71 -1.69 -2.97 -19.16
CA GLU A 71 -1.95 -1.82 -18.30
C GLU A 71 -2.68 -2.24 -17.02
N ILE A 72 -2.35 -1.55 -15.94
CA ILE A 72 -3.00 -1.77 -14.66
C ILE A 72 -4.37 -1.10 -14.72
N THR A 73 -5.42 -1.93 -14.71
CA THR A 73 -6.81 -1.44 -14.61
C THR A 73 -7.17 -1.17 -13.16
N THR A 74 -7.78 -0.02 -12.92
CA THR A 74 -8.24 0.39 -11.61
C THR A 74 -9.71 -0.01 -11.44
N SER A 75 -9.99 -0.82 -10.42
CA SER A 75 -11.35 -1.22 -10.08
C SER A 75 -12.06 -0.21 -9.18
N LYS A 76 -11.32 0.42 -8.28
CA LYS A 76 -11.88 1.39 -7.32
C LYS A 76 -10.85 2.42 -6.90
N GLU A 77 -11.30 3.65 -6.65
CA GLU A 77 -10.48 4.73 -6.12
C GLU A 77 -11.05 5.24 -4.79
N TYR A 78 -10.14 5.60 -3.89
CA TYR A 78 -10.45 6.13 -2.58
C TYR A 78 -9.77 7.48 -2.40
N LEU A 79 -10.55 8.48 -2.02
CA LEU A 79 -10.08 9.83 -1.79
C LEU A 79 -9.93 10.09 -0.29
N PRO A 80 -9.02 10.99 0.10
CA PRO A 80 -8.92 11.44 1.49
C PRO A 80 -10.24 12.02 1.98
N SER A 81 -10.60 11.71 3.23
CA SER A 81 -11.76 12.27 3.90
C SER A 81 -11.29 13.25 4.98
N SER A 82 -11.94 14.40 5.08
CA SER A 82 -11.72 15.34 6.20
C SER A 82 -12.39 14.87 7.50
N ASN A 83 -13.34 13.94 7.41
CA ASN A 83 -14.05 13.44 8.58
C ASN A 83 -13.08 12.75 9.54
N ASN A 84 -13.07 13.20 10.79
CA ASN A 84 -12.24 12.65 11.86
C ASN A 84 -10.70 12.71 11.63
N LEU A 85 -10.22 13.52 10.68
CA LEU A 85 -8.79 13.61 10.37
C LEU A 85 -7.96 13.96 11.62
N ASP A 86 -8.38 14.94 12.41
CA ASP A 86 -7.67 15.37 13.62
C ASP A 86 -7.55 14.24 14.65
N MET A 87 -8.62 13.48 14.84
CA MET A 87 -8.61 12.31 15.73
C MET A 87 -7.67 11.22 15.20
N LEU A 88 -7.71 10.95 13.92
CA LEU A 88 -6.85 9.97 13.27
C LEU A 88 -5.38 10.38 13.34
N MET A 89 -5.08 11.65 13.15
CA MET A 89 -3.71 12.16 13.24
C MET A 89 -3.16 12.08 14.67
N LYS A 90 -3.96 12.38 15.69
CA LYS A 90 -3.58 12.17 17.10
C LYS A 90 -3.27 10.70 17.39
N ARG A 91 -4.14 9.79 16.97
CA ARG A 91 -3.92 8.35 17.11
C ARG A 91 -2.68 7.85 16.37
N TYR A 92 -2.44 8.37 15.17
CA TYR A 92 -1.25 8.04 14.39
C TYR A 92 0.04 8.49 15.09
N GLN A 93 0.07 9.65 15.74
CA GLN A 93 1.21 10.09 16.53
C GLN A 93 1.50 9.11 17.69
N ILE A 94 0.47 8.75 18.46
CA ILE A 94 0.60 7.75 19.53
C ILE A 94 1.11 6.41 18.96
N TRP A 95 0.56 5.96 17.84
CA TRP A 95 0.98 4.72 17.19
C TRP A 95 2.46 4.73 16.79
N LYS A 96 3.01 5.85 16.35
CA LYS A 96 4.43 5.97 16.00
C LYS A 96 5.34 5.75 17.21
N GLU A 97 4.90 6.09 18.41
CA GLU A 97 5.66 5.93 19.63
C GLU A 97 5.68 4.49 20.15
N LEU A 98 4.69 3.68 19.76
CA LEU A 98 4.56 2.29 20.24
C LEU A 98 5.79 1.44 19.90
N TYR A 99 6.38 1.64 18.72
CA TYR A 99 7.54 0.85 18.32
C TYR A 99 8.75 1.08 19.24
N SER A 100 9.08 2.33 19.52
CA SER A 100 10.22 2.66 20.39
C SER A 100 9.99 2.20 21.82
N THR A 101 8.77 2.35 22.33
CA THR A 101 8.38 1.91 23.67
C THR A 101 8.46 0.39 23.79
N ASN A 102 7.88 -0.35 22.84
CA ASN A 102 7.91 -1.80 22.83
C ASN A 102 9.32 -2.36 22.65
N LYS A 103 10.15 -1.74 21.80
CA LYS A 103 11.55 -2.12 21.64
C LYS A 103 12.32 -2.01 22.95
N ASN A 104 12.13 -0.91 23.68
CA ASN A 104 12.78 -0.70 24.98
C ASN A 104 12.32 -1.71 26.04
N ILE A 105 11.05 -2.11 26.02
CA ILE A 105 10.52 -3.15 26.92
C ILE A 105 11.10 -4.52 26.54
N ALA A 106 11.07 -4.87 25.25
CA ALA A 106 11.58 -6.14 24.77
C ALA A 106 13.08 -6.31 25.06
N SER A 107 13.87 -5.27 24.90
CA SER A 107 15.30 -5.32 25.26
C SER A 107 15.58 -5.64 26.72
N LYS A 108 14.67 -5.28 27.64
CA LYS A 108 14.78 -5.60 29.07
C LYS A 108 14.38 -7.03 29.42
N LEU A 109 13.66 -7.71 28.52
CA LEU A 109 13.21 -9.09 28.72
C LEU A 109 14.24 -10.12 28.22
N PHE A 110 15.12 -9.73 27.30
CA PHE A 110 16.04 -10.65 26.64
C PHE A 110 17.51 -10.36 26.92
N TYR A 111 17.81 -9.33 27.71
CA TYR A 111 19.14 -8.94 28.19
C TYR A 111 19.07 -8.53 29.68
#